data_a7473dc266702162de73e0df8848dcb5
#
_entry.id   a7473dc266702162de73e0df8848dcb5
#
_cell.length_a   1.000
_cell.length_b   1.000
_cell.length_c   1.000
_cell.angle_alpha   90.00
_cell.angle_beta   90.00
_cell.angle_gamma   90.00
#
_symmetry.space_group_name_H-M   'P 1'
#
loop_
_entity.id
_entity.type
_entity.pdbx_description
1 polymer ?
#
loop_
_entity_poly.entity_id
_entity_poly.type
_entity_poly.pdbx_seq_one_letter_code
_entity_poly.pdbx_strand_id
1 'polypeptide(L)'
;MERIGDAFIWPFRDPDWLSKVVIMGLILLIPIVGAIDGLGWMLVAIDRLRAGEEKLPPANFDYLGRGVVLFVVFLVYYLGLALVAAFLFVPAVVALSIQGNGSGNALLILIGFTLLSLAFAVALLGVLAIIFATPVIVLATDRGGVAAGLDLGGVLRNARKTPINTLIAGLMLIAAHFIGQLGPTAPAKT
;
A
#
# COMPACT_ATOMS: atom_id res chain seq x y z
N MET A 1 -15.09 20.51 3.45
CA MET A 1 -15.37 19.19 4.07
C MET A 1 -16.44 18.37 3.33
N GLU A 2 -17.32 19.00 2.57
CA GLU A 2 -18.40 18.30 1.81
C GLU A 2 -17.89 17.30 0.74
N ARG A 3 -16.72 17.54 0.16
CA ARG A 3 -16.18 16.70 -0.91
C ARG A 3 -15.65 15.31 -0.47
N ILE A 4 -15.39 15.10 0.82
CA ILE A 4 -14.90 13.80 1.32
C ILE A 4 -16.04 12.78 1.34
N GLY A 5 -17.23 13.19 1.82
CA GLY A 5 -18.44 12.36 1.78
C GLY A 5 -18.84 11.96 0.36
N ASP A 6 -18.76 12.91 -0.58
CA ASP A 6 -19.05 12.66 -2.00
C ASP A 6 -18.14 11.62 -2.62
N ALA A 7 -16.85 11.60 -2.26
CA ALA A 7 -15.89 10.61 -2.77
C ALA A 7 -16.22 9.18 -2.32
N PHE A 8 -16.84 8.99 -1.14
CA PHE A 8 -17.28 7.68 -0.68
C PHE A 8 -18.55 7.20 -1.38
N ILE A 9 -19.45 8.12 -1.69
CA ILE A 9 -20.75 7.80 -2.31
C ILE A 9 -20.61 7.66 -3.82
N TRP A 10 -19.59 8.31 -4.42
CA TRP A 10 -19.37 8.34 -5.86
C TRP A 10 -19.39 6.96 -6.55
N PRO A 11 -18.70 5.90 -6.05
CA PRO A 11 -18.74 4.60 -6.72
C PRO A 11 -20.15 4.00 -6.80
N PHE A 12 -21.00 4.31 -5.84
CA PHE A 12 -22.38 3.77 -5.76
C PHE A 12 -23.39 4.53 -6.63
N ARG A 13 -22.98 5.63 -7.27
CA ARG A 13 -23.80 6.35 -8.25
C ARG A 13 -23.86 5.66 -9.61
N ASP A 14 -22.89 4.80 -9.90
CA ASP A 14 -22.88 3.98 -11.10
C ASP A 14 -23.88 2.82 -10.94
N PRO A 15 -24.89 2.66 -11.82
CA PRO A 15 -25.85 1.57 -11.72
C PRO A 15 -25.19 0.17 -11.82
N ASP A 16 -24.03 0.08 -12.50
CA ASP A 16 -23.29 -1.16 -12.72
C ASP A 16 -22.11 -1.34 -11.76
N TRP A 17 -22.02 -0.53 -10.70
CA TRP A 17 -20.88 -0.52 -9.79
C TRP A 17 -20.54 -1.91 -9.23
N LEU A 18 -21.56 -2.67 -8.82
CA LEU A 18 -21.35 -3.99 -8.20
C LEU A 18 -20.71 -4.96 -9.19
N SER A 19 -21.19 -5.02 -10.43
CA SER A 19 -20.63 -5.86 -11.48
C SER A 19 -19.17 -5.50 -11.76
N LYS A 20 -18.86 -4.20 -11.88
CA LYS A 20 -17.51 -3.72 -12.14
C LYS A 20 -16.56 -4.03 -10.99
N VAL A 21 -16.99 -3.83 -9.75
CA VAL A 21 -16.19 -4.13 -8.55
C VAL A 21 -15.94 -5.64 -8.42
N VAL A 22 -16.97 -6.48 -8.67
CA VAL A 22 -16.81 -7.94 -8.63
C VAL A 22 -15.84 -8.43 -9.71
N ILE A 23 -15.98 -7.96 -10.96
CA ILE A 23 -15.08 -8.34 -12.05
C ILE A 23 -13.65 -7.88 -11.74
N MET A 24 -13.47 -6.63 -11.28
CA MET A 24 -12.14 -6.15 -10.89
C MET A 24 -11.58 -6.94 -9.71
N GLY A 25 -12.42 -7.34 -8.75
CA GLY A 25 -12.04 -8.23 -7.65
C GLY A 25 -11.55 -9.59 -8.13
N LEU A 26 -12.19 -10.18 -9.15
CA LEU A 26 -11.74 -11.42 -9.79
C LEU A 26 -10.41 -11.24 -10.54
N ILE A 27 -10.22 -10.10 -11.22
CA ILE A 27 -8.95 -9.75 -11.88
C ILE A 27 -7.83 -9.66 -10.83
N LEU A 28 -8.09 -9.06 -9.68
CA LEU A 28 -7.12 -8.93 -8.59
C LEU A 28 -6.67 -10.28 -7.98
N LEU A 29 -7.40 -11.38 -8.21
CA LEU A 29 -6.96 -12.72 -7.82
C LEU A 29 -5.81 -13.25 -8.68
N ILE A 30 -5.54 -12.63 -9.84
CA ILE A 30 -4.40 -12.97 -10.68
C ILE A 30 -3.16 -12.29 -10.08
N PRO A 31 -2.19 -13.06 -9.53
CA PRO A 31 -1.03 -12.46 -8.89
C PRO A 31 -0.26 -11.56 -9.87
N ILE A 32 0.25 -10.44 -9.38
CA ILE A 32 1.06 -9.43 -10.10
C ILE A 32 0.25 -8.72 -11.19
N VAL A 33 -0.27 -9.45 -12.20
CA VAL A 33 -0.99 -8.84 -13.33
C VAL A 33 -2.26 -8.13 -12.86
N GLY A 34 -3.05 -8.79 -12.01
CA GLY A 34 -4.25 -8.20 -11.43
C GLY A 34 -3.95 -6.99 -10.54
N ALA A 35 -2.87 -7.06 -9.75
CA ALA A 35 -2.44 -5.94 -8.93
C ALA A 35 -2.04 -4.73 -9.79
N ILE A 36 -1.29 -4.96 -10.88
CA ILE A 36 -0.91 -3.91 -11.83
C ILE A 36 -2.16 -3.29 -12.47
N ASP A 37 -3.06 -4.13 -12.97
CA ASP A 37 -4.28 -3.65 -13.61
C ASP A 37 -5.19 -2.89 -12.65
N GLY A 38 -5.36 -3.39 -11.43
CA GLY A 38 -6.11 -2.72 -10.36
C GLY A 38 -5.56 -1.35 -10.00
N LEU A 39 -4.23 -1.19 -9.94
CA LEU A 39 -3.61 0.13 -9.75
C LEU A 39 -3.91 1.07 -10.91
N GLY A 40 -3.85 0.58 -12.15
CA GLY A 40 -4.21 1.36 -13.33
C GLY A 40 -5.69 1.74 -13.35
N TRP A 41 -6.59 0.80 -13.04
CA TRP A 41 -8.02 1.05 -12.92
C TRP A 41 -8.34 2.10 -11.87
N MET A 42 -7.67 2.07 -10.71
CA MET A 42 -7.79 3.07 -9.66
C MET A 42 -7.40 4.48 -10.17
N LEU A 43 -6.31 4.60 -10.93
CA LEU A 43 -5.89 5.89 -11.49
C LEU A 43 -6.93 6.45 -12.47
N VAL A 44 -7.53 5.60 -13.31
CA VAL A 44 -8.59 6.02 -14.24
C VAL A 44 -9.87 6.38 -13.48
N ALA A 45 -10.19 5.67 -12.39
CA ALA A 45 -11.31 6.02 -11.52
C ALA A 45 -11.12 7.41 -10.89
N ILE A 46 -9.89 7.73 -10.44
CA ILE A 46 -9.55 9.06 -9.90
C ILE A 46 -9.72 10.15 -10.98
N ASP A 47 -9.33 9.88 -12.22
CA ASP A 47 -9.49 10.87 -13.31
C ASP A 47 -10.95 11.12 -13.63
N ARG A 48 -11.78 10.07 -13.68
CA ARG A 48 -13.23 10.23 -13.87
C ARG A 48 -13.87 11.03 -12.75
N LEU A 49 -13.48 10.73 -11.50
CA LEU A 49 -13.96 11.52 -10.35
C LEU A 49 -13.57 12.99 -10.48
N ARG A 50 -12.34 13.30 -10.93
CA ARG A 50 -11.88 14.67 -11.18
C ARG A 50 -12.63 15.34 -12.32
N ALA A 51 -13.00 14.58 -13.34
CA ALA A 51 -13.80 15.05 -14.47
C ALA A 51 -15.29 15.24 -14.12
N GLY A 52 -15.72 14.82 -12.92
CA GLY A 52 -17.14 14.86 -12.52
C GLY A 52 -17.99 13.79 -13.17
N GLU A 53 -17.37 12.74 -13.74
CA GLU A 53 -18.10 11.60 -14.28
C GLU A 53 -18.66 10.74 -13.15
N GLU A 54 -19.91 10.30 -13.25
CA GLU A 54 -20.58 9.50 -12.22
C GLU A 54 -20.41 7.98 -12.42
N LYS A 55 -19.71 7.56 -13.49
CA LYS A 55 -19.52 6.14 -13.83
C LYS A 55 -18.12 5.66 -13.55
N LEU A 56 -18.01 4.49 -12.90
CA LEU A 56 -16.74 3.77 -12.76
C LEU A 56 -16.18 3.37 -14.14
N PRO A 57 -14.84 3.25 -14.28
CA PRO A 57 -14.24 2.65 -15.46
C PRO A 57 -14.76 1.22 -15.68
N PRO A 58 -14.87 0.73 -16.93
CA PRO A 58 -15.17 -0.68 -17.17
C PRO A 58 -14.09 -1.56 -16.52
N ALA A 59 -14.50 -2.72 -16.00
CA ALA A 59 -13.56 -3.69 -15.42
C ALA A 59 -13.03 -4.61 -16.54
N ASN A 60 -11.82 -4.37 -17.00
CA ASN A 60 -11.12 -5.12 -18.02
C ASN A 60 -9.60 -5.00 -17.81
N PHE A 61 -8.79 -5.58 -18.70
CA PHE A 61 -7.33 -5.55 -18.62
C PHE A 61 -6.66 -4.37 -19.36
N ASP A 62 -7.40 -3.29 -19.64
CA ASP A 62 -6.87 -2.18 -20.46
C ASP A 62 -5.96 -1.22 -19.65
N TYR A 63 -5.85 -1.42 -18.34
CA TYR A 63 -5.17 -0.47 -17.45
C TYR A 63 -3.74 -0.86 -17.07
N LEU A 64 -3.24 -2.00 -17.57
CA LEU A 64 -1.91 -2.53 -17.29
C LEU A 64 -0.79 -1.51 -17.55
N GLY A 65 -0.86 -0.81 -18.70
CA GLY A 65 0.18 0.16 -19.08
C GLY A 65 0.31 1.33 -18.10
N ARG A 66 -0.81 1.75 -17.51
CA ARG A 66 -0.83 2.84 -16.53
C ARG A 66 -0.51 2.32 -15.12
N GLY A 67 -0.98 1.13 -14.80
CA GLY A 67 -0.75 0.50 -13.50
C GLY A 67 0.70 0.09 -13.28
N VAL A 68 1.42 -0.35 -14.33
CA VAL A 68 2.82 -0.77 -14.21
C VAL A 68 3.74 0.34 -13.69
N VAL A 69 3.48 1.58 -14.05
CA VAL A 69 4.28 2.74 -13.60
C VAL A 69 4.19 2.88 -12.07
N LEU A 70 2.96 2.83 -11.55
CA LEU A 70 2.71 2.91 -10.11
C LEU A 70 3.19 1.66 -9.38
N PHE A 71 3.00 0.49 -9.98
CA PHE A 71 3.50 -0.79 -9.44
C PHE A 71 5.02 -0.78 -9.24
N VAL A 72 5.78 -0.30 -10.25
CA VAL A 72 7.25 -0.19 -10.15
C VAL A 72 7.65 0.74 -9.01
N VAL A 73 6.97 1.86 -8.83
CA VAL A 73 7.25 2.78 -7.71
C VAL A 73 7.04 2.08 -6.37
N PHE A 74 5.91 1.41 -6.16
CA PHE A 74 5.66 0.68 -4.92
C PHE A 74 6.64 -0.48 -4.73
N LEU A 75 6.97 -1.21 -5.81
CA LEU A 75 7.98 -2.28 -5.76
C LEU A 75 9.31 -1.76 -5.22
N VAL A 76 9.78 -0.61 -5.70
CA VAL A 76 11.03 -0.01 -5.23
C VAL A 76 10.96 0.39 -3.76
N TYR A 77 9.84 0.99 -3.31
CA TYR A 77 9.66 1.33 -1.90
C TYR A 77 9.66 0.10 -0.99
N TYR A 78 8.89 -0.94 -1.34
CA TYR A 78 8.81 -2.16 -0.52
C TYR A 78 10.11 -2.98 -0.58
N LEU A 79 10.77 -3.05 -1.74
CA LEU A 79 12.06 -3.71 -1.87
C LEU A 79 13.14 -2.99 -1.06
N GLY A 80 13.19 -1.66 -1.10
CA GLY A 80 14.10 -0.85 -0.29
C GLY A 80 13.88 -1.10 1.20
N LEU A 81 12.63 -1.09 1.66
CA LEU A 81 12.28 -1.39 3.04
C LEU A 81 12.69 -2.81 3.43
N ALA A 82 12.42 -3.80 2.57
CA ALA A 82 12.78 -5.20 2.80
C ALA A 82 14.30 -5.38 2.93
N LEU A 83 15.10 -4.70 2.09
CA LEU A 83 16.55 -4.74 2.17
C LEU A 83 17.07 -4.14 3.48
N VAL A 84 16.53 -3.01 3.92
CA VAL A 84 16.91 -2.40 5.21
C VAL A 84 16.53 -3.30 6.38
N ALA A 85 15.32 -3.87 6.38
CA ALA A 85 14.87 -4.80 7.41
C ALA A 85 15.73 -6.07 7.42
N ALA A 86 16.05 -6.63 6.25
CA ALA A 86 16.90 -7.83 6.12
C ALA A 86 18.33 -7.59 6.62
N PHE A 87 18.87 -6.39 6.40
CA PHE A 87 20.20 -6.01 6.90
C PHE A 87 20.30 -6.08 8.43
N LEU A 88 19.20 -5.83 9.13
CA LEU A 88 19.11 -5.99 10.58
C LEU A 88 18.71 -7.41 11.00
N PHE A 89 17.79 -8.02 10.26
CA PHE A 89 17.21 -9.32 10.59
C PHE A 89 18.21 -10.46 10.44
N VAL A 90 19.00 -10.47 9.35
CA VAL A 90 19.95 -11.57 9.07
C VAL A 90 21.00 -11.69 10.17
N PRO A 91 21.72 -10.62 10.60
CA PRO A 91 22.65 -10.70 11.72
C PRO A 91 21.98 -11.10 13.05
N ALA A 92 20.74 -10.67 13.26
CA ALA A 92 19.98 -11.05 14.46
C ALA A 92 19.76 -12.56 14.53
N VAL A 93 19.28 -13.16 13.41
CA VAL A 93 19.06 -14.61 13.31
C VAL A 93 20.38 -15.37 13.46
N VAL A 94 21.47 -14.92 12.83
CA VAL A 94 22.79 -15.53 12.97
C VAL A 94 23.27 -15.50 14.42
N ALA A 95 23.18 -14.34 15.10
CA ALA A 95 23.57 -14.21 16.51
C ALA A 95 22.78 -15.15 17.44
N LEU A 96 21.47 -15.32 17.19
CA LEU A 96 20.61 -16.20 17.97
C LEU A 96 20.84 -17.68 17.64
N SER A 97 21.12 -18.05 16.38
CA SER A 97 21.32 -19.44 15.96
C SER A 97 22.63 -20.04 16.49
N ILE A 98 23.67 -19.25 16.62
CA ILE A 98 24.96 -19.69 17.19
C ILE A 98 24.80 -20.15 18.65
N GLN A 99 23.82 -19.64 19.38
CA GLN A 99 23.54 -19.97 20.77
C GLN A 99 22.99 -21.39 20.97
N GLY A 100 22.36 -21.98 19.96
CA GLY A 100 21.77 -23.34 20.05
C GLY A 100 22.79 -24.46 20.28
N ASN A 101 24.11 -24.20 20.16
CA ASN A 101 25.20 -25.18 20.25
C ASN A 101 25.93 -25.21 21.62
N GLY A 102 25.33 -24.69 22.70
CA GLY A 102 25.77 -24.97 24.08
C GLY A 102 26.74 -23.98 24.73
N SER A 103 27.16 -22.91 24.08
CA SER A 103 27.94 -21.82 24.67
C SER A 103 27.12 -20.53 24.78
N GLY A 104 26.20 -20.51 25.75
CA GLY A 104 25.30 -19.37 25.96
C GLY A 104 26.06 -18.08 26.29
N ASN A 105 26.42 -17.28 25.30
CA ASN A 105 26.98 -15.96 25.49
C ASN A 105 25.84 -14.93 25.62
N ALA A 106 25.57 -14.50 26.86
CA ALA A 106 24.50 -13.54 27.15
C ALA A 106 24.56 -12.26 26.30
N LEU A 107 25.76 -11.81 25.92
CA LEU A 107 25.96 -10.62 25.08
C LEU A 107 25.43 -10.87 23.66
N LEU A 108 25.70 -12.04 23.06
CA LEU A 108 25.17 -12.37 21.73
C LEU A 108 23.67 -12.51 21.73
N ILE A 109 23.09 -13.08 22.80
CA ILE A 109 21.64 -13.17 22.99
C ILE A 109 21.03 -11.75 23.00
N LEU A 110 21.60 -10.87 23.82
CA LEU A 110 21.14 -9.48 23.92
C LEU A 110 21.23 -8.74 22.57
N ILE A 111 22.36 -8.88 21.86
CA ILE A 111 22.54 -8.27 20.53
C ILE A 111 21.51 -8.83 19.55
N GLY A 112 21.32 -10.16 19.51
CA GLY A 112 20.39 -10.80 18.62
C GLY A 112 18.94 -10.34 18.83
N PHE A 113 18.46 -10.31 20.06
CA PHE A 113 17.11 -9.80 20.37
C PHE A 113 16.96 -8.29 20.09
N THR A 114 18.00 -7.49 20.38
CA THR A 114 17.97 -6.05 20.08
C THR A 114 17.86 -5.80 18.58
N LEU A 115 18.68 -6.46 17.77
CA LEU A 115 18.64 -6.35 16.30
C LEU A 115 17.32 -6.86 15.73
N LEU A 116 16.79 -7.96 16.26
CA LEU A 116 15.51 -8.51 15.85
C LEU A 116 14.37 -7.53 16.13
N SER A 117 14.34 -6.98 17.34
CA SER A 117 13.33 -5.96 17.72
C SER A 117 13.43 -4.72 16.85
N LEU A 118 14.66 -4.28 16.54
CA LEU A 118 14.89 -3.14 15.66
C LEU A 118 14.45 -3.43 14.23
N ALA A 119 14.72 -4.64 13.70
CA ALA A 119 14.26 -5.05 12.38
C ALA A 119 12.73 -5.01 12.26
N PHE A 120 12.01 -5.54 13.27
CA PHE A 120 10.55 -5.47 13.32
C PHE A 120 10.03 -4.03 13.44
N ALA A 121 10.67 -3.20 14.27
CA ALA A 121 10.29 -1.79 14.40
C ALA A 121 10.47 -1.04 13.07
N VAL A 122 11.60 -1.24 12.38
CA VAL A 122 11.87 -0.63 11.07
C VAL A 122 10.86 -1.12 10.03
N ALA A 123 10.57 -2.42 9.99
CA ALA A 123 9.58 -2.96 9.05
C ALA A 123 8.19 -2.38 9.30
N LEU A 124 7.73 -2.36 10.55
CA LEU A 124 6.42 -1.84 10.92
C LEU A 124 6.29 -0.35 10.62
N LEU A 125 7.24 0.45 11.10
CA LEU A 125 7.22 1.90 10.87
C LEU A 125 7.39 2.25 9.39
N GLY A 126 8.20 1.49 8.66
CA GLY A 126 8.39 1.66 7.22
C GLY A 126 7.11 1.37 6.44
N VAL A 127 6.42 0.27 6.74
CA VAL A 127 5.12 -0.05 6.12
C VAL A 127 4.10 1.05 6.44
N LEU A 128 3.99 1.48 7.69
CA LEU A 128 3.09 2.58 8.06
C LEU A 128 3.44 3.86 7.31
N ALA A 129 4.72 4.21 7.21
CA ALA A 129 5.16 5.39 6.47
C ALA A 129 4.78 5.30 4.98
N ILE A 130 4.96 4.14 4.33
CA ILE A 130 4.55 3.93 2.93
C ILE A 130 3.03 4.07 2.79
N ILE A 131 2.23 3.47 3.69
CA ILE A 131 0.76 3.58 3.67
C ILE A 131 0.34 5.05 3.78
N PHE A 132 0.90 5.79 4.74
CA PHE A 132 0.60 7.22 4.90
C PHE A 132 1.06 8.06 3.70
N ALA A 133 2.19 7.72 3.08
CA ALA A 133 2.72 8.43 1.91
C ALA A 133 1.98 8.04 0.60
N THR A 134 1.25 6.92 0.57
CA THR A 134 0.58 6.39 -0.63
C THR A 134 -0.19 7.45 -1.43
N PRO A 135 -1.06 8.30 -0.84
CA PRO A 135 -1.80 9.29 -1.63
C PRO A 135 -0.88 10.28 -2.34
N VAL A 136 0.21 10.69 -1.69
CA VAL A 136 1.19 11.62 -2.27
C VAL A 136 2.02 10.94 -3.34
N ILE A 137 2.45 9.70 -3.11
CA ILE A 137 3.20 8.88 -4.07
C ILE A 137 2.36 8.67 -5.34
N VAL A 138 1.09 8.28 -5.20
CA VAL A 138 0.16 8.08 -6.32
C VAL A 138 0.02 9.35 -7.14
N LEU A 139 -0.23 10.50 -6.50
CA LEU A 139 -0.37 11.78 -7.21
C LEU A 139 0.93 12.26 -7.86
N ALA A 140 2.08 12.02 -7.24
CA ALA A 140 3.38 12.35 -7.81
C ALA A 140 3.69 11.47 -9.04
N THR A 141 3.43 10.18 -8.91
CA THR A 141 3.64 9.21 -10.00
C THR A 141 2.70 9.47 -11.18
N ASP A 142 1.44 9.78 -10.92
CA ASP A 142 0.43 10.09 -11.94
C ASP A 142 0.83 11.31 -12.79
N ARG A 143 1.43 12.33 -12.16
CA ARG A 143 1.81 13.58 -12.83
C ARG A 143 3.17 13.55 -13.50
N GLY A 144 4.15 12.84 -12.94
CA GLY A 144 5.56 12.92 -13.36
C GLY A 144 6.22 11.55 -13.57
N GLY A 145 5.43 10.45 -13.59
CA GLY A 145 5.94 9.10 -13.82
C GLY A 145 6.77 8.55 -12.67
N VAL A 146 7.54 7.50 -12.95
CA VAL A 146 8.35 6.76 -11.95
C VAL A 146 9.31 7.69 -11.21
N ALA A 147 10.01 8.59 -11.92
CA ALA A 147 11.01 9.47 -11.31
C ALA A 147 10.40 10.40 -10.25
N ALA A 148 9.21 10.95 -10.52
CA ALA A 148 8.52 11.81 -9.57
C ALA A 148 7.95 11.03 -8.36
N GLY A 149 7.50 9.80 -8.58
CA GLY A 149 7.04 8.91 -7.52
C GLY A 149 8.17 8.47 -6.58
N LEU A 150 9.40 8.35 -7.08
CA LEU A 150 10.59 7.97 -6.31
C LEU A 150 11.35 9.17 -5.71
N ASP A 151 10.96 10.40 -6.03
CA ASP A 151 11.52 11.60 -5.38
C ASP A 151 11.03 11.73 -3.93
N LEU A 152 11.73 11.05 -3.00
CA LEU A 152 11.42 11.10 -1.56
C LEU A 152 11.37 12.53 -1.02
N GLY A 153 12.25 13.41 -1.51
CA GLY A 153 12.28 14.80 -1.11
C GLY A 153 11.04 15.57 -1.52
N GLY A 154 10.60 15.36 -2.76
CA GLY A 154 9.37 15.92 -3.31
C GLY A 154 8.12 15.37 -2.63
N VAL A 155 8.05 14.05 -2.42
CA VAL A 155 6.96 13.37 -1.71
C VAL A 155 6.83 13.90 -0.29
N LEU A 156 7.93 13.96 0.47
CA LEU A 156 7.94 14.45 1.86
C LEU A 156 7.57 15.95 1.93
N ARG A 157 8.09 16.76 1.00
CA ARG A 157 7.77 18.19 0.92
C ARG A 157 6.28 18.43 0.61
N ASN A 158 5.69 17.63 -0.28
CA ASN A 158 4.28 17.71 -0.60
C ASN A 158 3.38 17.20 0.54
N ALA A 159 3.78 16.11 1.21
CA ALA A 159 3.07 15.62 2.40
C ALA A 159 3.03 16.68 3.52
N ARG A 160 4.13 17.42 3.72
CA ARG A 160 4.21 18.51 4.71
C ARG A 160 3.37 19.75 4.34
N LYS A 161 3.09 20.00 3.06
CA LYS A 161 2.23 21.12 2.64
C LYS A 161 0.76 20.90 2.95
N THR A 162 0.30 19.64 2.99
CA THR A 162 -1.08 19.26 3.25
C THR A 162 -1.17 18.17 4.31
N PRO A 163 -0.65 18.40 5.54
CA PRO A 163 -0.50 17.34 6.54
C PRO A 163 -1.84 16.74 6.96
N ILE A 164 -2.87 17.55 7.13
CA ILE A 164 -4.20 17.10 7.53
C ILE A 164 -4.83 16.22 6.45
N ASN A 165 -4.76 16.62 5.18
CA ASN A 165 -5.32 15.84 4.08
C ASN A 165 -4.58 14.51 3.88
N THR A 166 -3.26 14.53 4.01
CA THR A 166 -2.40 13.32 3.94
C THR A 166 -2.72 12.37 5.09
N LEU A 167 -2.89 12.91 6.33
CA LEU A 167 -3.27 12.12 7.49
C LEU A 167 -4.65 11.49 7.32
N ILE A 168 -5.66 12.27 6.91
CA ILE A 168 -7.01 11.76 6.70
C ILE A 168 -7.01 10.67 5.63
N ALA A 169 -6.36 10.89 4.49
CA ALA A 169 -6.29 9.89 3.42
C ALA A 169 -5.55 8.62 3.86
N GLY A 170 -4.45 8.74 4.62
CA GLY A 170 -3.72 7.62 5.19
C GLY A 170 -4.56 6.82 6.20
N LEU A 171 -5.28 7.50 7.11
CA LEU A 171 -6.18 6.85 8.06
C LEU A 171 -7.34 6.13 7.35
N MET A 172 -7.87 6.71 6.28
CA MET A 172 -8.91 6.08 5.46
C MET A 172 -8.42 4.81 4.77
N LEU A 173 -7.18 4.81 4.25
CA LEU A 173 -6.58 3.61 3.67
C LEU A 173 -6.39 2.52 4.72
N ILE A 174 -5.96 2.85 5.93
CA ILE A 174 -5.85 1.92 7.04
C ILE A 174 -7.23 1.37 7.41
N ALA A 175 -8.23 2.23 7.58
CA ALA A 175 -9.60 1.82 7.90
C ALA A 175 -10.18 0.89 6.82
N ALA A 176 -10.00 1.21 5.53
CA ALA A 176 -10.43 0.38 4.42
C ALA A 176 -9.74 -1.00 4.43
N HIS A 177 -8.44 -1.04 4.75
CA HIS A 177 -7.71 -2.29 4.88
C HIS A 177 -8.26 -3.16 6.01
N PHE A 178 -8.53 -2.59 7.19
CA PHE A 178 -9.12 -3.32 8.32
C PHE A 178 -10.54 -3.80 8.03
N ILE A 179 -11.39 -2.97 7.41
CA ILE A 179 -12.75 -3.37 7.03
C ILE A 179 -12.72 -4.53 6.02
N GLY A 180 -11.79 -4.50 5.05
CA GLY A 180 -11.60 -5.60 4.10
C GLY A 180 -11.17 -6.92 4.75
N GLN A 181 -10.45 -6.86 5.86
CA GLN A 181 -10.04 -8.03 6.64
C GLN A 181 -11.18 -8.61 7.51
N LEU A 182 -12.15 -7.78 7.90
CA LEU A 182 -13.27 -8.18 8.76
C LEU A 182 -14.47 -8.78 7.99
N GLY A 183 -14.52 -8.69 6.68
CA GLY A 183 -15.50 -9.40 5.86
C GLY A 183 -14.89 -10.71 5.32
N PRO A 184 -15.56 -11.82 5.32
CA PRO A 184 -16.74 -12.41 5.89
C PRO A 184 -16.43 -13.55 6.86
N THR A 185 -16.42 -13.30 8.15
CA THR A 185 -16.57 -14.37 9.16
C THR A 185 -18.03 -14.59 9.53
N ALA A 186 -18.96 -14.38 8.60
CA ALA A 186 -20.34 -14.80 8.84
C ALA A 186 -20.37 -16.33 8.91
N PRO A 187 -20.70 -16.96 10.05
CA PRO A 187 -20.87 -18.40 10.12
C PRO A 187 -22.00 -18.80 9.17
N ALA A 188 -21.72 -19.75 8.27
CA ALA A 188 -22.75 -20.40 7.49
C ALA A 188 -23.80 -20.93 8.47
N LYS A 189 -25.00 -20.34 8.45
CA LYS A 189 -26.15 -20.91 9.18
C LYS A 189 -26.49 -22.22 8.49
N THR A 190 -26.19 -23.31 9.19
CA THR A 190 -26.71 -24.65 8.95
C THR A 190 -28.21 -24.68 9.12
#